data_72123bc5a7fa7df522fa2b77b126e6a1
#
_entry.id   72123bc5a7fa7df522fa2b77b126e6a1
#
_cell.length_a   1.000
_cell.length_b   1.000
_cell.length_c   1.000
_cell.angle_alpha   90.00
_cell.angle_beta   90.00
_cell.angle_gamma   90.00
#
_symmetry.space_group_name_H-M   'P 1'
#
loop_
_entity.id
_entity.type
_entity.pdbx_description
1 polymer ?
#
loop_
_entity_poly.entity_id
_entity_poly.type
_entity_poly.pdbx_seq_one_letter_code
_entity_poly.pdbx_strand_id
1 'polypeptide(L)'
;MGKGMASEMELLPRETSSGVFRQGQTRTILAVDDSRTNLNAISQQLAKHGYLVVLCESGGEALDLIAARGFDLVLLDLVMPGMSGLSVLREIRSSRETADLPVIVVTGRSDPEATIEVLGAGADDHVAKPFTFDVLAARIERVLARTRRIAELKRSNAMLDARIAARAMELGETRAQLAETRADRLRLIASLQALNDRLEAV
;
A
#
# COMPACT_ATOMS: atom_id res chain seq x y z
N MET A 1 -15.27 14.77 50.25
CA MET A 1 -13.92 14.44 49.81
C MET A 1 -14.01 13.16 49.02
N GLY A 2 -13.98 13.25 47.69
CA GLY A 2 -14.04 12.13 46.77
C GLY A 2 -13.30 12.54 45.51
N LYS A 3 -12.04 12.10 45.35
CA LYS A 3 -11.22 12.36 44.19
C LYS A 3 -11.70 11.48 43.04
N GLY A 4 -12.03 12.12 41.92
CA GLY A 4 -12.27 11.46 40.65
C GLY A 4 -11.00 10.84 40.08
N MET A 5 -11.08 9.58 39.68
CA MET A 5 -10.10 8.94 38.83
C MET A 5 -10.52 9.21 37.37
N ALA A 6 -9.86 10.18 36.75
CA ALA A 6 -9.89 10.32 35.33
C ALA A 6 -9.01 9.20 34.73
N SER A 7 -9.64 8.33 33.93
CA SER A 7 -8.98 7.31 33.14
C SER A 7 -8.21 8.02 32.01
N GLU A 8 -6.90 8.02 32.10
CA GLU A 8 -6.01 8.34 30.99
C GLU A 8 -6.18 7.28 29.91
N MET A 9 -6.93 7.66 28.87
CA MET A 9 -6.98 6.91 27.63
C MET A 9 -5.73 7.28 26.83
N GLU A 10 -4.72 6.47 26.98
CA GLU A 10 -3.44 6.55 26.29
C GLU A 10 -3.67 6.50 24.77
N LEU A 11 -3.45 7.64 24.14
CA LEU A 11 -3.47 7.81 22.67
C LEU A 11 -2.31 7.00 22.07
N LEU A 12 -2.59 5.78 21.64
CA LEU A 12 -1.67 5.02 20.82
C LEU A 12 -1.36 5.81 19.53
N PRO A 13 -0.10 5.92 19.14
CA PRO A 13 0.28 6.63 17.92
C PRO A 13 -0.39 5.98 16.71
N ARG A 14 -1.01 6.81 15.86
CA ARG A 14 -1.54 6.40 14.57
C ARG A 14 -0.38 5.89 13.71
N GLU A 15 -0.19 4.58 13.68
CA GLU A 15 0.69 3.96 12.69
C GLU A 15 0.07 4.19 11.32
N THR A 16 0.69 5.06 10.53
CA THR A 16 0.39 5.22 9.11
C THR A 16 0.54 3.86 8.45
N SER A 17 -0.59 3.30 8.00
CA SER A 17 -0.70 1.98 7.40
C SER A 17 -0.04 1.95 6.02
N SER A 18 1.30 2.00 5.98
CA SER A 18 2.06 1.45 4.87
C SER A 18 2.09 -0.05 5.05
N GLY A 19 1.37 -0.80 4.18
CA GLY A 19 1.16 -2.24 4.26
C GLY A 19 2.43 -3.08 4.46
N VAL A 20 2.90 -3.18 5.70
CA VAL A 20 3.92 -4.14 6.12
C VAL A 20 3.23 -5.48 6.32
N PHE A 21 3.22 -6.32 5.28
CA PHE A 21 2.77 -7.70 5.40
C PHE A 21 3.71 -8.45 6.37
N ARG A 22 3.27 -8.61 7.60
CA ARG A 22 3.98 -9.43 8.60
C ARG A 22 3.78 -10.90 8.23
N GLN A 23 4.86 -11.61 7.96
CA GLN A 23 4.82 -13.08 7.83
C GLN A 23 4.37 -13.66 9.18
N GLY A 24 3.27 -14.44 9.17
CA GLY A 24 2.73 -15.09 10.35
C GLY A 24 1.53 -14.39 11.02
N GLN A 25 1.03 -13.25 10.51
CA GLN A 25 -0.19 -12.63 11.04
C GLN A 25 -1.45 -13.11 10.30
N THR A 26 -2.52 -13.37 11.07
CA THR A 26 -3.86 -13.64 10.55
C THR A 26 -4.32 -12.44 9.70
N ARG A 27 -4.67 -12.68 8.45
CA ARG A 27 -5.13 -11.63 7.52
C ARG A 27 -6.55 -11.24 7.84
N THR A 28 -6.83 -9.94 7.83
CA THR A 28 -8.14 -9.39 8.14
C THR A 28 -8.86 -8.97 6.87
N ILE A 29 -10.03 -9.57 6.63
CA ILE A 29 -10.90 -9.30 5.49
C ILE A 29 -12.12 -8.54 5.98
N LEU A 30 -12.49 -7.44 5.33
CA LEU A 30 -13.77 -6.78 5.51
C LEU A 30 -14.77 -7.38 4.53
N ALA A 31 -15.85 -7.98 5.04
CA ALA A 31 -16.96 -8.48 4.23
C ALA A 31 -18.16 -7.53 4.34
N VAL A 32 -18.60 -7.00 3.22
CA VAL A 32 -19.67 -6.00 3.10
C VAL A 32 -20.80 -6.58 2.24
N ASP A 33 -21.95 -6.84 2.84
CA ASP A 33 -23.15 -7.40 2.19
C ASP A 33 -24.37 -7.04 3.06
N ASP A 34 -25.47 -6.60 2.51
CA ASP A 34 -26.67 -6.24 3.28
C ASP A 34 -27.39 -7.46 3.89
N SER A 35 -27.01 -8.66 3.46
CA SER A 35 -27.53 -9.92 3.98
C SER A 35 -26.65 -10.50 5.09
N ARG A 36 -27.13 -10.40 6.33
CA ARG A 36 -26.46 -11.01 7.50
C ARG A 36 -26.23 -12.51 7.36
N THR A 37 -27.11 -13.20 6.62
CA THR A 37 -26.95 -14.63 6.33
C THR A 37 -25.74 -14.89 5.44
N ASN A 38 -25.53 -14.07 4.40
CA ASN A 38 -24.38 -14.16 3.52
C ASN A 38 -23.09 -13.86 4.29
N LEU A 39 -23.08 -12.79 5.09
CA LEU A 39 -21.94 -12.40 5.91
C LEU A 39 -21.51 -13.51 6.86
N ASN A 40 -22.45 -14.14 7.57
CA ASN A 40 -22.17 -15.24 8.47
C ASN A 40 -21.59 -16.46 7.74
N ALA A 41 -22.15 -16.81 6.58
CA ALA A 41 -21.65 -17.90 5.74
C ALA A 41 -20.23 -17.63 5.26
N ILE A 42 -19.95 -16.42 4.76
CA ILE A 42 -18.60 -15.97 4.34
C ILE A 42 -17.62 -16.06 5.51
N SER A 43 -18.00 -15.53 6.68
CA SER A 43 -17.14 -15.52 7.87
C SER A 43 -16.78 -16.94 8.31
N GLN A 44 -17.76 -17.82 8.45
CA GLN A 44 -17.53 -19.21 8.87
C GLN A 44 -16.61 -19.97 7.90
N GLN A 45 -16.79 -19.79 6.61
CA GLN A 45 -16.00 -20.51 5.62
C GLN A 45 -14.58 -19.94 5.51
N LEU A 46 -14.41 -18.60 5.48
CA LEU A 46 -13.10 -17.99 5.40
C LEU A 46 -12.29 -18.18 6.69
N ALA A 47 -12.94 -18.30 7.84
CA ALA A 47 -12.27 -18.66 9.09
C ALA A 47 -11.58 -20.03 9.01
N LYS A 48 -12.14 -21.01 8.28
CA LYS A 48 -11.50 -22.31 8.03
C LYS A 48 -10.21 -22.19 7.22
N HIS A 49 -10.08 -21.14 6.42
CA HIS A 49 -8.88 -20.80 5.65
C HIS A 49 -7.92 -19.89 6.43
N GLY A 50 -8.18 -19.62 7.72
CA GLY A 50 -7.29 -18.84 8.59
C GLY A 50 -7.43 -17.32 8.44
N TYR A 51 -8.52 -16.82 7.83
CA TYR A 51 -8.82 -15.39 7.74
C TYR A 51 -9.62 -14.91 8.95
N LEU A 52 -9.32 -13.70 9.44
CA LEU A 52 -10.18 -12.96 10.34
C LEU A 52 -11.14 -12.13 9.48
N VAL A 53 -12.45 -12.32 9.66
CA VAL A 53 -13.47 -11.60 8.87
C VAL A 53 -14.21 -10.63 9.76
N VAL A 54 -14.23 -9.37 9.34
CA VAL A 54 -15.05 -8.31 9.93
C VAL A 54 -16.28 -8.15 9.04
N LEU A 55 -17.45 -8.15 9.65
CA LEU A 55 -18.73 -8.08 8.97
C LEU A 55 -19.25 -6.65 8.99
N CYS A 56 -19.82 -6.21 7.87
CA CYS A 56 -20.40 -4.88 7.70
C CYS A 56 -21.64 -4.98 6.81
N GLU A 57 -22.73 -4.36 7.23
CA GLU A 57 -24.04 -4.47 6.56
C GLU A 57 -24.34 -3.28 5.63
N SER A 58 -23.47 -2.26 5.59
CA SER A 58 -23.71 -1.08 4.74
C SER A 58 -22.42 -0.48 4.15
N GLY A 59 -22.56 0.19 3.00
CA GLY A 59 -21.43 0.83 2.32
C GLY A 59 -20.85 1.99 3.11
N GLY A 60 -21.66 2.80 3.79
CA GLY A 60 -21.20 3.91 4.61
C GLY A 60 -20.35 3.44 5.79
N GLU A 61 -20.84 2.46 6.56
CA GLU A 61 -20.11 1.84 7.66
C GLU A 61 -18.79 1.20 7.18
N ALA A 62 -18.79 0.59 5.99
CA ALA A 62 -17.59 0.02 5.40
C ALA A 62 -16.50 1.07 5.17
N LEU A 63 -16.84 2.25 4.66
CA LEU A 63 -15.90 3.36 4.46
C LEU A 63 -15.36 3.88 5.80
N ASP A 64 -16.21 4.02 6.82
CA ASP A 64 -15.79 4.43 8.17
C ASP A 64 -14.81 3.41 8.78
N LEU A 65 -15.09 2.12 8.64
CA LEU A 65 -14.21 1.05 9.11
C LEU A 65 -12.87 1.05 8.38
N ILE A 66 -12.87 1.25 7.06
CA ILE A 66 -11.65 1.32 6.24
C ILE A 66 -10.80 2.54 6.64
N ALA A 67 -11.43 3.67 6.93
CA ALA A 67 -10.72 4.86 7.39
C ALA A 67 -10.16 4.71 8.81
N ALA A 68 -10.85 3.95 9.69
CA ALA A 68 -10.44 3.77 11.08
C ALA A 68 -9.29 2.77 11.26
N ARG A 69 -9.21 1.74 10.40
CA ARG A 69 -8.21 0.67 10.52
C ARG A 69 -7.87 0.03 9.18
N GLY A 70 -6.69 -0.58 9.09
CA GLY A 70 -6.28 -1.31 7.88
C GLY A 70 -6.97 -2.67 7.75
N PHE A 71 -7.26 -3.04 6.50
CA PHE A 71 -7.69 -4.38 6.08
C PHE A 71 -6.73 -4.90 5.01
N ASP A 72 -6.61 -6.22 4.92
CA ASP A 72 -5.80 -6.85 3.87
C ASP A 72 -6.58 -6.97 2.56
N LEU A 73 -7.92 -7.07 2.64
CA LEU A 73 -8.82 -7.20 1.49
C LEU A 73 -10.25 -6.83 1.88
N VAL A 74 -11.02 -6.31 0.91
CA VAL A 74 -12.46 -6.08 1.01
C VAL A 74 -13.19 -7.04 0.08
N LEU A 75 -14.17 -7.76 0.62
CA LEU A 75 -15.22 -8.44 -0.15
C LEU A 75 -16.46 -7.54 -0.15
N LEU A 76 -16.92 -7.14 -1.30
CA LEU A 76 -17.92 -6.10 -1.45
C LEU A 76 -19.08 -6.57 -2.31
N ASP A 77 -20.26 -6.63 -1.74
CA ASP A 77 -21.46 -6.85 -2.56
C ASP A 77 -21.77 -5.62 -3.41
N LEU A 78 -22.19 -5.88 -4.64
CA LEU A 78 -22.50 -4.82 -5.60
C LEU A 78 -23.85 -4.15 -5.30
N VAL A 79 -24.84 -4.95 -4.89
CA VAL A 79 -26.22 -4.50 -4.72
C VAL A 79 -26.56 -4.41 -3.24
N MET A 80 -26.54 -3.19 -2.73
CA MET A 80 -26.88 -2.91 -1.34
C MET A 80 -27.81 -1.71 -1.26
N PRO A 81 -28.72 -1.64 -0.25
CA PRO A 81 -29.56 -0.47 -0.01
C PRO A 81 -28.73 0.77 0.33
N GLY A 82 -29.19 1.94 -0.10
CA GLY A 82 -28.55 3.22 0.17
C GLY A 82 -27.32 3.45 -0.70
N MET A 83 -26.14 3.01 -0.26
CA MET A 83 -24.90 3.15 -1.01
C MET A 83 -24.55 1.85 -1.74
N SER A 84 -24.50 1.89 -3.07
CA SER A 84 -24.14 0.71 -3.88
C SER A 84 -22.65 0.34 -3.69
N GLY A 85 -22.32 -0.96 -3.86
CA GLY A 85 -20.93 -1.41 -3.79
C GLY A 85 -20.04 -0.73 -4.82
N LEU A 86 -20.57 -0.35 -5.99
CA LEU A 86 -19.83 0.41 -6.98
C LEU A 86 -19.43 1.82 -6.47
N SER A 87 -20.32 2.48 -5.72
CA SER A 87 -20.05 3.77 -5.10
C SER A 87 -18.97 3.64 -4.03
N VAL A 88 -19.04 2.59 -3.18
CA VAL A 88 -18.01 2.28 -2.19
C VAL A 88 -16.66 2.03 -2.86
N LEU A 89 -16.62 1.23 -3.93
CA LEU A 89 -15.40 0.95 -4.68
C LEU A 89 -14.76 2.22 -5.23
N ARG A 90 -15.56 3.10 -5.84
CA ARG A 90 -15.08 4.39 -6.37
C ARG A 90 -14.48 5.27 -5.26
N GLU A 91 -15.12 5.31 -4.09
CA GLU A 91 -14.62 6.06 -2.94
C GLU A 91 -13.29 5.50 -2.44
N ILE A 92 -13.17 4.17 -2.31
CA ILE A 92 -11.90 3.50 -1.96
C ILE A 92 -10.79 3.87 -2.96
N ARG A 93 -11.07 3.96 -4.24
CA ARG A 93 -10.09 4.27 -5.29
C ARG A 93 -9.76 5.75 -5.41
N SER A 94 -10.63 6.64 -4.93
CA SER A 94 -10.41 8.10 -4.96
C SER A 94 -9.38 8.58 -3.92
N SER A 95 -9.24 7.88 -2.80
CA SER A 95 -8.32 8.23 -1.71
C SER A 95 -6.95 7.57 -1.91
N ARG A 96 -5.88 8.36 -1.78
CA ARG A 96 -4.49 7.88 -1.84
C ARG A 96 -4.17 6.81 -0.78
N GLU A 97 -4.82 6.88 0.36
CA GLU A 97 -4.57 5.98 1.50
C GLU A 97 -5.17 4.60 1.26
N THR A 98 -6.26 4.53 0.50
CA THR A 98 -7.02 3.29 0.29
C THR A 98 -6.99 2.79 -1.16
N ALA A 99 -6.42 3.56 -2.10
CA ALA A 99 -6.38 3.21 -3.52
C ALA A 99 -5.70 1.85 -3.82
N ASP A 100 -4.73 1.46 -3.02
CA ASP A 100 -4.02 0.18 -3.14
C ASP A 100 -4.69 -0.96 -2.33
N LEU A 101 -5.80 -0.71 -1.60
CA LEU A 101 -6.55 -1.71 -0.83
C LEU A 101 -7.23 -2.70 -1.80
N PRO A 102 -6.94 -4.01 -1.72
CA PRO A 102 -7.54 -4.97 -2.62
C PRO A 102 -9.05 -5.11 -2.40
N VAL A 103 -9.82 -5.07 -3.48
CA VAL A 103 -11.28 -5.22 -3.46
C VAL A 103 -11.69 -6.32 -4.43
N ILE A 104 -12.37 -7.34 -3.91
CA ILE A 104 -13.10 -8.35 -4.69
C ILE A 104 -14.58 -8.04 -4.61
N VAL A 105 -15.21 -7.78 -5.75
CA VAL A 105 -16.65 -7.55 -5.80
C VAL A 105 -17.39 -8.88 -5.94
N VAL A 106 -18.40 -9.06 -5.10
CA VAL A 106 -19.30 -10.22 -5.13
C VAL A 106 -20.64 -9.74 -5.67
N THR A 107 -21.16 -10.34 -6.72
CA THR A 107 -22.38 -9.84 -7.38
C THR A 107 -23.34 -10.94 -7.78
N GLY A 108 -24.64 -10.70 -7.63
CA GLY A 108 -25.70 -11.53 -8.19
C GLY A 108 -25.89 -11.31 -9.70
N ARG A 109 -25.30 -10.27 -10.27
CA ARG A 109 -25.34 -9.99 -11.71
C ARG A 109 -24.18 -10.70 -12.40
N SER A 110 -24.50 -11.59 -13.30
CA SER A 110 -23.53 -12.36 -14.07
C SER A 110 -23.43 -11.89 -15.54
N ASP A 111 -24.04 -10.74 -15.86
CA ASP A 111 -23.96 -10.17 -17.21
C ASP A 111 -22.56 -9.58 -17.47
N PRO A 112 -22.08 -9.61 -18.74
CA PRO A 112 -20.77 -9.08 -19.09
C PRO A 112 -20.62 -7.60 -18.83
N GLU A 113 -21.68 -6.82 -18.92
CA GLU A 113 -21.68 -5.37 -18.71
C GLU A 113 -21.37 -5.03 -17.26
N ALA A 114 -22.00 -5.70 -16.29
CA ALA A 114 -21.70 -5.54 -14.87
C ALA A 114 -20.24 -5.89 -14.54
N THR A 115 -19.71 -6.94 -15.18
CA THR A 115 -18.29 -7.32 -15.02
C THR A 115 -17.35 -6.22 -15.52
N ILE A 116 -17.62 -5.67 -16.71
CA ILE A 116 -16.82 -4.60 -17.31
C ILE A 116 -16.88 -3.35 -16.42
N GLU A 117 -18.07 -2.98 -15.93
CA GLU A 117 -18.26 -1.83 -15.07
C GLU A 117 -17.44 -1.94 -13.78
N VAL A 118 -17.50 -3.08 -13.11
CA VAL A 118 -16.81 -3.32 -11.84
C VAL A 118 -15.29 -3.32 -12.01
N LEU A 119 -14.78 -4.01 -13.03
CA LEU A 119 -13.34 -4.03 -13.31
C LEU A 119 -12.84 -2.66 -13.78
N GLY A 120 -13.63 -1.96 -14.60
CA GLY A 120 -13.33 -0.59 -15.02
C GLY A 120 -13.33 0.42 -13.88
N ALA A 121 -14.12 0.19 -12.82
CA ALA A 121 -14.10 0.98 -11.60
C ALA A 121 -12.90 0.66 -10.68
N GLY A 122 -12.08 -0.32 -11.02
CA GLY A 122 -10.84 -0.64 -10.31
C GLY A 122 -10.95 -1.77 -9.28
N ALA A 123 -11.92 -2.68 -9.42
CA ALA A 123 -11.91 -3.92 -8.66
C ALA A 123 -10.72 -4.81 -9.06
N ASP A 124 -10.10 -5.47 -8.10
CA ASP A 124 -8.98 -6.39 -8.35
C ASP A 124 -9.45 -7.73 -8.91
N ASP A 125 -10.67 -8.13 -8.55
CA ASP A 125 -11.36 -9.30 -9.10
C ASP A 125 -12.86 -9.18 -8.86
N HIS A 126 -13.66 -10.07 -9.49
CA HIS A 126 -15.07 -10.19 -9.22
C HIS A 126 -15.50 -11.65 -9.14
N VAL A 127 -16.58 -11.94 -8.39
CA VAL A 127 -17.15 -13.26 -8.20
C VAL A 127 -18.67 -13.18 -8.36
N ALA A 128 -19.21 -13.93 -9.31
CA ALA A 128 -20.67 -14.02 -9.50
C ALA A 128 -21.29 -15.00 -8.50
N LYS A 129 -22.41 -14.63 -7.89
CA LYS A 129 -23.27 -15.51 -7.09
C LYS A 129 -24.16 -16.36 -8.04
N PRO A 130 -24.36 -17.68 -7.79
CA PRO A 130 -23.79 -18.45 -6.69
C PRO A 130 -22.35 -18.90 -6.95
N PHE A 131 -21.52 -18.94 -5.90
CA PHE A 131 -20.12 -19.40 -5.96
C PHE A 131 -19.87 -20.48 -4.90
N THR A 132 -18.79 -21.23 -5.10
CA THR A 132 -18.26 -22.11 -4.05
C THR A 132 -17.22 -21.36 -3.23
N PHE A 133 -17.17 -21.61 -1.91
CA PHE A 133 -16.26 -20.91 -1.02
C PHE A 133 -14.79 -21.22 -1.31
N ASP A 134 -14.48 -22.41 -1.82
CA ASP A 134 -13.13 -22.78 -2.24
C ASP A 134 -12.64 -21.90 -3.42
N VAL A 135 -13.54 -21.61 -4.37
CA VAL A 135 -13.24 -20.70 -5.48
C VAL A 135 -13.02 -19.26 -4.96
N LEU A 136 -13.86 -18.80 -4.03
CA LEU A 136 -13.68 -17.49 -3.41
C LEU A 136 -12.33 -17.42 -2.66
N ALA A 137 -11.99 -18.42 -1.85
CA ALA A 137 -10.74 -18.49 -1.10
C ALA A 137 -9.52 -18.46 -2.05
N ALA A 138 -9.54 -19.25 -3.13
CA ALA A 138 -8.48 -19.26 -4.12
C ALA A 138 -8.29 -17.89 -4.82
N ARG A 139 -9.38 -17.16 -5.08
CA ARG A 139 -9.33 -15.80 -5.65
C ARG A 139 -8.76 -14.80 -4.64
N ILE A 140 -9.18 -14.87 -3.37
CA ILE A 140 -8.62 -14.07 -2.28
C ILE A 140 -7.11 -14.27 -2.20
N GLU A 141 -6.64 -15.51 -2.14
CA GLU A 141 -5.22 -15.83 -2.09
C GLU A 141 -4.45 -15.25 -3.28
N ARG A 142 -5.00 -15.39 -4.48
CA ARG A 142 -4.39 -14.84 -5.70
C ARG A 142 -4.27 -13.32 -5.65
N VAL A 143 -5.33 -12.63 -5.24
CA VAL A 143 -5.33 -11.17 -5.15
C VAL A 143 -4.34 -10.71 -4.08
N LEU A 144 -4.37 -11.32 -2.89
CA LEU A 144 -3.43 -10.99 -1.81
C LEU A 144 -1.97 -11.26 -2.19
N ALA A 145 -1.68 -12.36 -2.89
CA ALA A 145 -0.33 -12.66 -3.38
C ALA A 145 0.15 -11.62 -4.41
N ARG A 146 -0.73 -11.19 -5.33
CA ARG A 146 -0.43 -10.13 -6.31
C ARG A 146 -0.14 -8.80 -5.64
N THR A 147 -0.98 -8.38 -4.69
CA THR A 147 -0.80 -7.14 -3.95
C THR A 147 0.51 -7.13 -3.16
N ARG A 148 0.82 -8.24 -2.50
CA ARG A 148 2.10 -8.41 -1.80
C ARG A 148 3.29 -8.24 -2.73
N ARG A 149 3.27 -8.88 -3.90
CA ARG A 149 4.34 -8.77 -4.89
C ARG A 149 4.51 -7.35 -5.40
N ILE A 150 3.41 -6.64 -5.65
CA ILE A 150 3.45 -5.22 -6.06
C ILE A 150 4.07 -4.36 -4.95
N ALA A 151 3.67 -4.56 -3.70
CA ALA A 151 4.23 -3.82 -2.56
C ALA A 151 5.73 -4.10 -2.37
N GLU A 152 6.19 -5.35 -2.54
CA GLU A 152 7.59 -5.71 -2.49
C GLU A 152 8.40 -5.03 -3.62
N LEU A 153 7.86 -4.99 -4.84
CA LEU A 153 8.48 -4.30 -5.98
C LEU A 153 8.56 -2.78 -5.77
N LYS A 154 7.47 -2.16 -5.28
CA LYS A 154 7.46 -0.72 -4.95
C LYS A 154 8.54 -0.37 -3.92
N ARG A 155 8.71 -1.20 -2.86
CA ARG A 155 9.76 -1.00 -1.86
C ARG A 155 11.16 -1.16 -2.43
N SER A 156 11.38 -2.19 -3.24
CA SER A 156 12.67 -2.43 -3.88
C SER A 156 13.06 -1.27 -4.79
N ASN A 157 12.12 -0.74 -5.58
CA ASN A 157 12.37 0.43 -6.41
C ASN A 157 12.71 1.67 -5.58
N ALA A 158 11.96 1.96 -4.52
CA ALA A 158 12.25 3.10 -3.65
C ALA A 158 13.65 3.00 -3.00
N MET A 159 14.08 1.79 -2.60
CA MET A 159 15.44 1.56 -2.09
C MET A 159 16.52 1.77 -3.16
N LEU A 160 16.26 1.34 -4.40
CA LEU A 160 17.18 1.55 -5.53
C LEU A 160 17.31 3.03 -5.86
N ASP A 161 16.20 3.77 -5.90
CA ASP A 161 16.21 5.22 -6.15
C ASP A 161 17.00 5.97 -5.08
N ALA A 162 16.79 5.64 -3.80
CA ALA A 162 17.56 6.20 -2.69
C ALA A 162 19.07 5.90 -2.82
N ARG A 163 19.42 4.67 -3.24
CA ARG A 163 20.83 4.29 -3.45
C ARG A 163 21.46 5.02 -4.64
N ILE A 164 20.71 5.20 -5.72
CA ILE A 164 21.15 5.98 -6.89
C ILE A 164 21.41 7.43 -6.50
N ALA A 165 20.49 8.05 -5.75
CA ALA A 165 20.64 9.42 -5.27
C ALA A 165 21.90 9.57 -4.37
N ALA A 166 22.11 8.67 -3.42
CA ALA A 166 23.29 8.67 -2.56
C ALA A 166 24.59 8.54 -3.36
N ARG A 167 24.64 7.64 -4.34
CA ARG A 167 25.81 7.47 -5.21
C ARG A 167 26.09 8.69 -6.10
N ALA A 168 25.04 9.36 -6.58
CA ALA A 168 25.19 10.58 -7.36
C ALA A 168 25.80 11.71 -6.54
N MET A 169 25.43 11.86 -5.29
CA MET A 169 26.00 12.83 -4.35
C MET A 169 27.49 12.52 -4.06
N GLU A 170 27.82 11.28 -3.69
CA GLU A 170 29.19 10.83 -3.45
C GLU A 170 30.10 11.07 -4.66
N LEU A 171 29.60 10.77 -5.87
CA LEU A 171 30.33 11.02 -7.11
C LEU A 171 30.54 12.52 -7.37
N GLY A 172 29.55 13.34 -7.05
CA GLY A 172 29.65 14.81 -7.13
C GLY A 172 30.75 15.37 -6.22
N GLU A 173 30.78 14.95 -4.97
CA GLU A 173 31.79 15.33 -3.99
C GLU A 173 33.20 14.90 -4.42
N THR A 174 33.34 13.64 -4.85
CA THR A 174 34.62 13.11 -5.32
C THR A 174 35.15 13.88 -6.54
N ARG A 175 34.27 14.25 -7.48
CA ARG A 175 34.61 15.05 -8.64
C ARG A 175 35.04 16.46 -8.25
N ALA A 176 34.40 17.09 -7.30
CA ALA A 176 34.79 18.42 -6.78
C ALA A 176 36.16 18.37 -6.13
N GLN A 177 36.43 17.41 -5.25
CA GLN A 177 37.75 17.20 -4.62
C GLN A 177 38.84 16.95 -5.64
N LEU A 178 38.56 16.14 -6.66
CA LEU A 178 39.51 15.88 -7.74
C LEU A 178 39.84 17.16 -8.54
N ALA A 179 38.83 17.98 -8.83
CA ALA A 179 39.01 19.24 -9.54
C ALA A 179 39.88 20.23 -8.72
N GLU A 180 39.65 20.35 -7.43
CA GLU A 180 40.42 21.15 -6.51
C GLU A 180 41.90 20.69 -6.46
N THR A 181 42.11 19.40 -6.24
CA THR A 181 43.48 18.82 -6.21
C THR A 181 44.22 19.04 -7.54
N ARG A 182 43.54 18.94 -8.67
CA ARG A 182 44.15 19.25 -9.99
C ARG A 182 44.52 20.72 -10.13
N ALA A 183 43.67 21.63 -9.66
CA ALA A 183 43.94 23.07 -9.70
C ALA A 183 45.16 23.43 -8.84
N ASP A 184 45.27 22.87 -7.65
CA ASP A 184 46.41 23.09 -6.75
C ASP A 184 47.70 22.53 -7.32
N ARG A 185 47.65 21.36 -7.95
CA ARG A 185 48.79 20.77 -8.65
C ARG A 185 49.32 21.68 -9.79
N LEU A 186 48.39 22.23 -10.59
CA LEU A 186 48.75 23.15 -11.67
C LEU A 186 49.40 24.46 -11.12
N ARG A 187 48.87 25.01 -10.02
CA ARG A 187 49.46 26.19 -9.35
C ARG A 187 50.87 25.91 -8.86
N LEU A 188 51.11 24.75 -8.24
CA LEU A 188 52.43 24.33 -7.79
C LEU A 188 53.42 24.19 -8.94
N ILE A 189 53.02 23.56 -10.04
CA ILE A 189 53.85 23.42 -11.25
C ILE A 189 54.24 24.79 -11.80
N ALA A 190 53.29 25.71 -11.94
CA ALA A 190 53.55 27.07 -12.40
C ALA A 190 54.49 27.82 -11.48
N SER A 191 54.36 27.68 -10.16
CA SER A 191 55.26 28.28 -9.17
C SER A 191 56.68 27.72 -9.27
N LEU A 192 56.82 26.41 -9.47
CA LEU A 192 58.16 25.78 -9.65
C LEU A 192 58.83 26.24 -10.94
N GLN A 193 58.08 26.35 -12.05
CA GLN A 193 58.61 26.87 -13.30
C GLN A 193 59.11 28.32 -13.17
N ALA A 194 58.29 29.18 -12.53
CA ALA A 194 58.69 30.58 -12.29
C ALA A 194 59.95 30.74 -11.40
N LEU A 195 60.12 29.81 -10.45
CA LEU A 195 61.35 29.77 -9.61
C LEU A 195 62.59 29.31 -10.43
N ASN A 196 62.42 28.30 -11.28
CA ASN A 196 63.48 27.80 -12.13
C ASN A 196 63.96 28.87 -13.12
N ASP A 197 63.02 29.53 -13.80
CA ASP A 197 63.33 30.63 -14.74
C ASP A 197 64.05 31.77 -14.09
N ARG A 198 63.79 32.08 -12.79
CA ARG A 198 64.56 33.09 -12.01
C ARG A 198 65.94 32.63 -11.67
N LEU A 199 66.20 31.37 -11.42
CA LEU A 199 67.51 30.81 -11.14
C LEU A 199 68.41 30.75 -12.37
N GLU A 200 67.82 30.53 -13.56
CA GLU A 200 68.55 30.52 -14.83
C GLU A 200 68.91 31.94 -15.36
N ALA A 201 68.20 32.96 -14.84
CA ALA A 201 68.46 34.40 -15.21
C ALA A 201 69.49 35.12 -14.37
N VAL A 202 70.17 34.45 -13.41
CA VAL A 202 71.25 34.96 -12.57
C VAL A 202 72.58 34.35 -12.99
#